data_9285bf3df754983260f44879fa88976c
#
_entry.id   9285bf3df754983260f44879fa88976c
#
_cell.length_a   1.000
_cell.length_b   1.000
_cell.length_c   1.000
_cell.angle_alpha   90.00
_cell.angle_beta   90.00
_cell.angle_gamma   90.00
#
_symmetry.space_group_name_H-M   'P 1'
#
loop_
_entity.id
_entity.type
_entity.pdbx_description
1 polymer ?
#
loop_
_entity_poly.entity_id
_entity_poly.type
_entity_poly.pdbx_seq_one_letter_code
_entity_poly.pdbx_strand_id
1 'polypeptide(L)'
;LNAARLAADVADTPTIVLARTDALAANLITTDVDERDQEFLTGERSSEGFYYTAPGIATPIKRALAYAPYADLIWCETGTPDLEQAREFAEAVKAEYPDQMLSYNCSPSFNWKAHLDDSTIAKFQRELGAMGYTFQFITLAGWHALNYAAFEIGKGYTDSDMTAYVDLQ
;
A
#
# COMPACT_ATOMS: atom_id res chain seq x y z
N LEU A 1 -11.66 11.21 -6.85
CA LEU A 1 -11.95 9.99 -7.62
C LEU A 1 -12.93 10.26 -8.76
N ASN A 2 -14.08 10.93 -8.52
CA ASN A 2 -15.09 11.23 -9.54
C ASN A 2 -14.50 11.91 -10.78
N ALA A 3 -13.64 12.92 -10.60
CA ALA A 3 -12.99 13.60 -11.72
C ALA A 3 -12.09 12.68 -12.56
N ALA A 4 -11.37 11.76 -11.90
CA ALA A 4 -10.52 10.79 -12.59
C ALA A 4 -11.36 9.79 -13.39
N ARG A 5 -12.45 9.27 -12.81
CA ARG A 5 -13.38 8.38 -13.50
C ARG A 5 -14.05 9.08 -14.69
N LEU A 6 -14.57 10.28 -14.47
CA LEU A 6 -15.18 11.07 -15.52
C LEU A 6 -14.21 11.35 -16.68
N ALA A 7 -12.96 11.68 -16.37
CA ALA A 7 -11.95 11.93 -17.40
C ALA A 7 -11.66 10.68 -18.23
N ALA A 8 -11.57 9.52 -17.63
CA ALA A 8 -11.39 8.24 -18.32
C ALA A 8 -12.58 7.93 -19.23
N ASP A 9 -13.81 8.11 -18.72
CA ASP A 9 -15.05 7.87 -19.47
C ASP A 9 -15.19 8.82 -20.66
N VAL A 10 -14.91 10.12 -20.47
CA VAL A 10 -14.96 11.12 -21.55
C VAL A 10 -13.89 10.86 -22.61
N ALA A 11 -12.71 10.39 -22.20
CA ALA A 11 -11.63 10.08 -23.13
C ALA A 11 -11.78 8.69 -23.79
N ASP A 12 -12.79 7.93 -23.43
CA ASP A 12 -13.04 6.54 -23.87
C ASP A 12 -11.77 5.67 -23.70
N THR A 13 -11.13 5.76 -22.53
CA THR A 13 -9.93 5.00 -22.20
C THR A 13 -10.20 4.01 -21.06
N PRO A 14 -9.74 2.74 -21.17
CA PRO A 14 -9.95 1.73 -20.14
C PRO A 14 -8.98 1.93 -18.96
N THR A 15 -9.00 3.13 -18.37
CA THR A 15 -8.12 3.49 -17.26
C THR A 15 -8.57 2.82 -15.98
N ILE A 16 -7.68 2.06 -15.36
CA ILE A 16 -7.90 1.47 -14.04
C ILE A 16 -7.65 2.55 -12.98
N VAL A 17 -8.64 2.80 -12.14
CA VAL A 17 -8.55 3.73 -11.01
C VAL A 17 -8.26 2.95 -9.73
N LEU A 18 -7.03 3.06 -9.23
CA LEU A 18 -6.63 2.51 -7.94
C LEU A 18 -6.64 3.62 -6.90
N ALA A 19 -7.56 3.52 -5.92
CA ALA A 19 -7.67 4.50 -4.85
C ALA A 19 -6.81 4.12 -3.65
N ARG A 20 -5.93 5.03 -3.24
CA ARG A 20 -5.06 4.86 -2.07
C ARG A 20 -5.56 5.65 -0.87
N THR A 21 -5.45 5.09 0.32
CA THR A 21 -5.55 5.82 1.59
C THR A 21 -4.32 5.59 2.44
N ASP A 22 -3.81 6.67 3.06
CA ASP A 22 -2.72 6.65 4.04
C ASP A 22 -3.24 6.88 5.47
N ALA A 23 -4.56 6.79 5.66
CA ALA A 23 -5.20 7.13 6.92
C ALA A 23 -4.80 6.23 8.10
N LEU A 24 -4.22 5.05 7.84
CA LEU A 24 -3.71 4.17 8.90
C LEU A 24 -2.58 4.82 9.71
N ALA A 25 -1.68 5.54 9.04
CA ALA A 25 -0.56 6.23 9.67
C ALA A 25 -0.83 7.72 9.97
N ALA A 26 -1.97 8.24 9.53
CA ALA A 26 -2.33 9.64 9.72
C ALA A 26 -2.81 9.87 11.15
N ASN A 27 -2.17 10.81 11.84
CA ASN A 27 -2.56 11.24 13.18
C ASN A 27 -3.24 12.60 13.18
N LEU A 28 -3.22 13.30 12.04
CA LEU A 28 -3.71 14.66 11.89
C LEU A 28 -4.49 14.82 10.59
N ILE A 29 -5.55 15.62 10.62
CA ILE A 29 -6.24 16.12 9.43
C ILE A 29 -6.34 17.64 9.46
N THR A 30 -6.43 18.26 8.29
CA THR A 30 -6.40 19.72 8.14
C THR A 30 -7.74 20.39 8.44
N THR A 31 -8.85 19.64 8.36
CA THR A 31 -10.19 20.18 8.50
C THR A 31 -11.12 19.11 9.07
N ASP A 32 -12.15 19.54 9.77
CA ASP A 32 -13.20 18.72 10.40
C ASP A 32 -14.56 18.82 9.69
N VAL A 33 -14.58 19.35 8.46
CA VAL A 33 -15.86 19.61 7.76
C VAL A 33 -16.48 18.37 7.11
N ASP A 34 -15.70 17.29 6.90
CA ASP A 34 -16.22 16.04 6.34
C ASP A 34 -16.88 15.21 7.44
N GLU A 35 -18.19 14.98 7.32
CA GLU A 35 -18.96 14.22 8.30
C GLU A 35 -18.43 12.81 8.53
N ARG A 36 -17.77 12.21 7.52
CA ARG A 36 -17.19 10.86 7.60
C ARG A 36 -15.94 10.79 8.50
N ASP A 37 -15.28 11.93 8.72
CA ASP A 37 -14.10 12.02 9.58
C ASP A 37 -14.46 12.35 11.05
N GLN A 38 -15.66 12.87 11.32
CA GLN A 38 -16.08 13.35 12.65
C GLN A 38 -15.95 12.29 13.75
N GLU A 39 -16.31 11.06 13.46
CA GLU A 39 -16.24 9.95 14.44
C GLU A 39 -14.82 9.58 14.88
N PHE A 40 -13.81 10.00 14.11
CA PHE A 40 -12.40 9.73 14.39
C PHE A 40 -11.66 10.89 15.04
N LEU A 41 -12.30 12.04 15.20
CA LEU A 41 -11.67 13.19 15.85
C LEU A 41 -11.58 12.99 17.36
N THR A 42 -10.39 13.29 17.92
CA THR A 42 -10.17 13.20 19.38
C THR A 42 -10.72 14.42 20.14
N GLY A 43 -11.07 15.49 19.41
CA GLY A 43 -11.42 16.78 20.00
C GLY A 43 -10.22 17.68 20.30
N GLU A 44 -9.01 17.18 20.17
CA GLU A 44 -7.77 17.92 20.40
C GLU A 44 -7.24 18.54 19.12
N ARG A 45 -6.43 19.59 19.23
CA ARG A 45 -5.77 20.27 18.12
C ARG A 45 -4.28 20.45 18.36
N SER A 46 -3.49 20.38 17.28
CA SER A 46 -2.08 20.72 17.34
C SER A 46 -1.88 22.24 17.48
N SER A 47 -0.65 22.65 17.79
CA SER A 47 -0.27 24.08 17.86
C SER A 47 -0.46 24.80 16.54
N GLU A 48 -0.38 24.08 15.41
CA GLU A 48 -0.60 24.61 14.06
C GLU A 48 -2.09 24.64 13.67
N GLY A 49 -2.96 24.10 14.53
CA GLY A 49 -4.40 24.10 14.32
C GLY A 49 -4.96 22.88 13.58
N PHE A 50 -4.17 21.83 13.36
CA PHE A 50 -4.66 20.56 12.83
C PHE A 50 -5.46 19.78 13.87
N TYR A 51 -6.36 18.92 13.42
CA TYR A 51 -7.18 18.07 14.29
C TYR A 51 -6.52 16.70 14.45
N TYR A 52 -6.41 16.24 15.70
CA TYR A 52 -5.94 14.88 15.96
C TYR A 52 -7.02 13.85 15.65
N THR A 53 -6.61 12.73 15.06
CA THR A 53 -7.46 11.60 14.75
C THR A 53 -7.10 10.40 15.63
N ALA A 54 -8.10 9.58 15.96
CA ALA A 54 -7.91 8.30 16.64
C ALA A 54 -7.07 7.35 15.77
N PRO A 55 -6.07 6.65 16.33
CA PRO A 55 -5.28 5.69 15.60
C PRO A 55 -6.09 4.43 15.28
N GLY A 56 -5.64 3.66 14.26
CA GLY A 56 -6.17 2.34 13.97
C GLY A 56 -6.77 2.19 12.58
N ILE A 57 -7.25 0.97 12.32
CA ILE A 57 -7.69 0.56 10.98
C ILE A 57 -9.08 1.11 10.59
N ALA A 58 -9.88 1.58 11.55
CA ALA A 58 -11.24 2.03 11.30
C ALA A 58 -11.31 3.23 10.32
N THR A 59 -10.41 4.20 10.47
CA THR A 59 -10.35 5.37 9.57
C THR A 59 -10.05 4.99 8.12
N PRO A 60 -9.01 4.19 7.81
CA PRO A 60 -8.78 3.74 6.43
C PRO A 60 -9.91 2.85 5.88
N ILE A 61 -10.57 2.03 6.71
CA ILE A 61 -11.75 1.26 6.29
C ILE A 61 -12.86 2.22 5.86
N LYS A 62 -13.19 3.21 6.66
CA LYS A 62 -14.23 4.20 6.31
C LYS A 62 -13.94 4.91 5.00
N ARG A 63 -12.67 5.28 4.77
CA ARG A 63 -12.23 5.88 3.50
C ARG A 63 -12.34 4.91 2.34
N ALA A 64 -11.94 3.66 2.53
CA ALA A 64 -12.05 2.60 1.52
C ALA A 64 -13.49 2.40 1.07
N LEU A 65 -14.44 2.30 2.01
CA LEU A 65 -15.87 2.18 1.71
C LEU A 65 -16.41 3.39 0.92
N ALA A 66 -15.93 4.60 1.25
CA ALA A 66 -16.29 5.79 0.50
C ALA A 66 -15.69 5.85 -0.91
N TYR A 67 -14.55 5.18 -1.15
CA TYR A 67 -13.87 5.13 -2.45
C TYR A 67 -14.40 4.00 -3.35
N ALA A 68 -14.87 2.90 -2.78
CA ALA A 68 -15.27 1.70 -3.49
C ALA A 68 -16.19 1.95 -4.69
N PRO A 69 -17.24 2.82 -4.62
CA PRO A 69 -18.11 3.09 -5.76
C PRO A 69 -17.43 3.73 -6.98
N TYR A 70 -16.19 4.25 -6.81
CA TYR A 70 -15.51 5.06 -7.82
C TYR A 70 -14.16 4.49 -8.24
N ALA A 71 -13.72 3.39 -7.63
CA ALA A 71 -12.40 2.81 -7.87
C ALA A 71 -12.53 1.35 -8.30
N ASP A 72 -11.65 0.93 -9.22
CA ASP A 72 -11.53 -0.48 -9.60
C ASP A 72 -10.80 -1.28 -8.52
N LEU A 73 -9.76 -0.67 -7.92
CA LEU A 73 -9.01 -1.25 -6.81
C LEU A 73 -8.89 -0.27 -5.65
N ILE A 74 -8.78 -0.82 -4.44
CA ILE A 74 -8.50 -0.05 -3.24
C ILE A 74 -7.21 -0.52 -2.61
N TRP A 75 -6.41 0.44 -2.15
CA TRP A 75 -5.13 0.23 -1.50
C TRP A 75 -5.07 1.02 -0.18
N CYS A 76 -4.96 0.29 0.94
CA CYS A 76 -4.58 0.87 2.22
C CYS A 76 -3.06 0.79 2.36
N GLU A 77 -2.39 1.94 2.45
CA GLU A 77 -0.95 1.96 2.73
C GLU A 77 -0.68 1.56 4.18
N THR A 78 0.29 0.67 4.36
CA THR A 78 0.70 0.16 5.67
C THR A 78 2.18 0.47 5.93
N GLY A 79 2.60 0.46 7.19
CA GLY A 79 3.99 0.71 7.59
C GLY A 79 4.78 -0.56 7.89
N THR A 80 4.08 -1.67 8.13
CA THR A 80 4.66 -2.98 8.49
C THR A 80 3.88 -4.11 7.80
N PRO A 81 4.50 -5.29 7.60
CA PRO A 81 3.80 -6.43 7.02
C PRO A 81 2.96 -7.13 8.10
N ASP A 82 1.65 -6.94 8.07
CA ASP A 82 0.70 -7.47 9.05
C ASP A 82 -0.48 -8.13 8.33
N LEU A 83 -0.57 -9.47 8.43
CA LEU A 83 -1.65 -10.25 7.80
C LEU A 83 -2.99 -10.10 8.52
N GLU A 84 -3.01 -9.88 9.83
CA GLU A 84 -4.26 -9.71 10.57
C GLU A 84 -4.89 -8.35 10.27
N GLN A 85 -4.07 -7.30 10.20
CA GLN A 85 -4.52 -5.99 9.77
C GLN A 85 -5.02 -6.02 8.32
N ALA A 86 -4.32 -6.73 7.43
CA ALA A 86 -4.76 -6.92 6.04
C ALA A 86 -6.10 -7.67 5.97
N ARG A 87 -6.30 -8.68 6.81
CA ARG A 87 -7.55 -9.44 6.92
C ARG A 87 -8.71 -8.55 7.35
N GLU A 88 -8.53 -7.82 8.46
CA GLU A 88 -9.56 -6.92 9.00
C GLU A 88 -10.01 -5.89 7.95
N PHE A 89 -9.06 -5.31 7.25
CA PHE A 89 -9.36 -4.37 6.16
C PHE A 89 -10.13 -5.04 5.01
N ALA A 90 -9.67 -6.20 4.56
CA ALA A 90 -10.28 -6.92 3.45
C ALA A 90 -11.71 -7.36 3.80
N GLU A 91 -11.93 -7.94 4.98
CA GLU A 91 -13.24 -8.39 5.44
C GLU A 91 -14.23 -7.24 5.54
N ALA A 92 -13.81 -6.10 6.09
CA ALA A 92 -14.66 -4.92 6.20
C ALA A 92 -15.09 -4.37 4.83
N VAL A 93 -14.16 -4.29 3.87
CA VAL A 93 -14.48 -3.81 2.51
C VAL A 93 -15.36 -4.82 1.78
N LYS A 94 -15.04 -6.11 1.86
CA LYS A 94 -15.77 -7.19 1.18
C LYS A 94 -17.17 -7.43 1.74
N ALA A 95 -17.42 -7.07 2.98
CA ALA A 95 -18.75 -7.16 3.58
C ALA A 95 -19.77 -6.25 2.88
N GLU A 96 -19.35 -5.06 2.43
CA GLU A 96 -20.21 -4.11 1.71
C GLU A 96 -20.06 -4.20 0.18
N TYR A 97 -18.83 -4.49 -0.29
CA TYR A 97 -18.47 -4.56 -1.71
C TYR A 97 -17.78 -5.89 -2.01
N PRO A 98 -18.49 -7.02 -2.12
CA PRO A 98 -17.92 -8.36 -2.25
C PRO A 98 -16.95 -8.50 -3.44
N ASP A 99 -17.23 -7.83 -4.55
CA ASP A 99 -16.45 -7.89 -5.78
C ASP A 99 -15.29 -6.88 -5.84
N GLN A 100 -15.17 -5.99 -4.83
CA GLN A 100 -14.12 -4.97 -4.82
C GLN A 100 -12.74 -5.60 -4.85
N MET A 101 -11.95 -5.27 -5.84
CA MET A 101 -10.55 -5.69 -5.90
C MET A 101 -9.70 -4.87 -4.91
N LEU A 102 -8.77 -5.56 -4.26
CA LEU A 102 -7.83 -4.93 -3.32
C LEU A 102 -6.41 -5.03 -3.82
N SER A 103 -5.61 -4.03 -3.44
CA SER A 103 -4.18 -3.96 -3.76
C SER A 103 -3.35 -3.85 -2.49
N TYR A 104 -2.16 -4.46 -2.50
CA TYR A 104 -1.22 -4.42 -1.38
C TYR A 104 0.20 -4.07 -1.84
N ASN A 105 0.82 -3.13 -1.14
CA ASN A 105 2.23 -2.79 -1.32
C ASN A 105 3.10 -3.68 -0.42
N CYS A 106 3.77 -4.66 -1.00
CA CYS A 106 4.82 -5.43 -0.33
C CYS A 106 6.11 -4.61 -0.28
N SER A 107 6.10 -3.51 0.47
CA SER A 107 7.20 -2.54 0.48
C SER A 107 8.51 -3.13 0.98
N PRO A 108 9.65 -2.88 0.31
CA PRO A 108 10.96 -3.25 0.84
C PRO A 108 11.33 -2.46 2.10
N SER A 109 10.70 -1.32 2.36
CA SER A 109 10.93 -0.52 3.58
C SER A 109 10.30 -1.11 4.84
N PHE A 110 9.50 -2.17 4.74
CA PHE A 110 8.89 -2.83 5.90
C PHE A 110 9.89 -3.57 6.80
N ASN A 111 11.13 -3.75 6.36
CA ASN A 111 12.13 -4.53 7.09
C ASN A 111 11.60 -5.91 7.51
N TRP A 112 11.15 -6.68 6.52
CA TRP A 112 10.39 -7.93 6.64
C TRP A 112 10.92 -8.88 7.71
N LYS A 113 12.25 -9.15 7.72
CA LYS A 113 12.88 -10.08 8.67
C LYS A 113 12.93 -9.57 10.11
N ALA A 114 12.69 -8.29 10.35
CA ALA A 114 12.57 -7.74 11.70
C ALA A 114 11.17 -8.00 12.30
N HIS A 115 10.18 -8.26 11.46
CA HIS A 115 8.79 -8.41 11.86
C HIS A 115 8.25 -9.84 11.72
N LEU A 116 8.76 -10.61 10.74
CA LEU A 116 8.23 -11.91 10.38
C LEU A 116 9.34 -12.94 10.23
N ASP A 117 9.02 -14.20 10.54
CA ASP A 117 9.87 -15.34 10.23
C ASP A 117 9.82 -15.69 8.73
N ASP A 118 10.82 -16.46 8.28
CA ASP A 118 10.95 -16.85 6.86
C ASP A 118 9.74 -17.67 6.38
N SER A 119 9.11 -18.46 7.25
CA SER A 119 7.94 -19.27 6.91
C SER A 119 6.70 -18.42 6.64
N THR A 120 6.52 -17.36 7.40
CA THR A 120 5.44 -16.38 7.22
C THR A 120 5.69 -15.51 5.99
N ILE A 121 6.92 -15.05 5.79
CA ILE A 121 7.31 -14.31 4.58
C ILE A 121 7.03 -15.13 3.31
N ALA A 122 7.39 -16.42 3.32
CA ALA A 122 7.23 -17.30 2.15
C ALA A 122 5.78 -17.53 1.71
N LYS A 123 4.80 -17.37 2.61
CA LYS A 123 3.38 -17.54 2.30
C LYS A 123 2.60 -16.22 2.19
N PHE A 124 3.20 -15.10 2.55
CA PHE A 124 2.54 -13.82 2.76
C PHE A 124 1.67 -13.39 1.58
N GLN A 125 2.20 -13.43 0.35
CA GLN A 125 1.45 -13.04 -0.85
C GLN A 125 0.28 -13.98 -1.16
N ARG A 126 0.41 -15.29 -0.86
CA ARG A 126 -0.68 -16.25 -1.05
C ARG A 126 -1.81 -16.02 -0.04
N GLU A 127 -1.47 -15.71 1.20
CA GLU A 127 -2.43 -15.34 2.23
C GLU A 127 -3.19 -14.07 1.85
N LEU A 128 -2.48 -13.04 1.38
CA LEU A 128 -3.11 -11.82 0.85
C LEU A 128 -4.05 -12.14 -0.34
N GLY A 129 -3.60 -12.96 -1.28
CA GLY A 129 -4.42 -13.38 -2.41
C GLY A 129 -5.71 -14.07 -1.99
N ALA A 130 -5.66 -14.94 -0.97
CA ALA A 130 -6.82 -15.60 -0.40
C ALA A 130 -7.82 -14.64 0.27
N MET A 131 -7.36 -13.48 0.76
CA MET A 131 -8.20 -12.41 1.31
C MET A 131 -8.82 -11.50 0.23
N GLY A 132 -8.39 -11.64 -1.04
CA GLY A 132 -8.90 -10.83 -2.16
C GLY A 132 -8.02 -9.66 -2.57
N TYR A 133 -6.74 -9.64 -2.15
CA TYR A 133 -5.74 -8.73 -2.68
C TYR A 133 -5.26 -9.24 -4.04
N THR A 134 -5.96 -8.86 -5.09
CA THR A 134 -5.75 -9.35 -6.45
C THR A 134 -4.55 -8.71 -7.15
N PHE A 135 -4.11 -7.55 -6.69
CA PHE A 135 -2.93 -6.85 -7.20
C PHE A 135 -1.94 -6.57 -6.08
N GLN A 136 -0.77 -7.17 -6.18
CA GLN A 136 0.31 -7.02 -5.21
C GLN A 136 1.56 -6.55 -5.93
N PHE A 137 2.27 -5.59 -5.35
CA PHE A 137 3.46 -5.02 -5.96
C PHE A 137 4.56 -4.79 -4.93
N ILE A 138 5.79 -4.76 -5.42
CA ILE A 138 6.98 -4.46 -4.62
C ILE A 138 7.56 -3.16 -5.16
N THR A 139 7.42 -2.09 -4.40
CA THR A 139 8.01 -0.81 -4.77
C THR A 139 9.54 -0.93 -4.84
N LEU A 140 10.16 -0.27 -5.81
CA LEU A 140 11.62 -0.21 -5.98
C LEU A 140 12.31 -1.56 -6.25
N ALA A 141 11.59 -2.67 -6.49
CA ALA A 141 12.22 -3.98 -6.71
C ALA A 141 13.22 -3.95 -7.87
N GLY A 142 12.85 -3.38 -9.00
CA GLY A 142 13.75 -3.24 -10.15
C GLY A 142 14.96 -2.35 -9.86
N TRP A 143 14.75 -1.26 -9.13
CA TRP A 143 15.83 -0.37 -8.70
C TRP A 143 16.83 -1.08 -7.79
N HIS A 144 16.36 -1.82 -6.80
CA HIS A 144 17.24 -2.58 -5.90
C HIS A 144 18.00 -3.67 -6.63
N ALA A 145 17.34 -4.39 -7.56
CA ALA A 145 17.99 -5.43 -8.37
C ALA A 145 19.10 -4.83 -9.24
N LEU A 146 18.83 -3.69 -9.91
CA LEU A 146 19.82 -2.99 -10.73
C LEU A 146 21.02 -2.51 -9.90
N ASN A 147 20.75 -1.86 -8.77
CA ASN A 147 21.81 -1.36 -7.90
C ASN A 147 22.67 -2.49 -7.31
N TYR A 148 22.05 -3.59 -6.90
CA TYR A 148 22.75 -4.74 -6.39
C TYR A 148 23.65 -5.38 -7.47
N ALA A 149 23.10 -5.60 -8.66
CA ALA A 149 23.87 -6.15 -9.76
C ALA A 149 25.06 -5.24 -10.15
N ALA A 150 24.83 -3.94 -10.25
CA ALA A 150 25.89 -2.98 -10.56
C ALA A 150 26.98 -2.94 -9.46
N PHE A 151 26.60 -3.02 -8.20
CA PHE A 151 27.54 -3.10 -7.07
C PHE A 151 28.39 -4.39 -7.13
N GLU A 152 27.75 -5.55 -7.35
CA GLU A 152 28.46 -6.84 -7.43
C GLU A 152 29.46 -6.87 -8.60
N ILE A 153 29.06 -6.34 -9.77
CA ILE A 153 29.99 -6.22 -10.92
C ILE A 153 31.16 -5.29 -10.56
N GLY A 154 30.89 -4.10 -10.02
CA GLY A 154 31.95 -3.15 -9.67
C GLY A 154 32.92 -3.70 -8.64
N LYS A 155 32.41 -4.37 -7.61
CA LYS A 155 33.23 -5.05 -6.60
C LYS A 155 34.04 -6.18 -7.19
N GLY A 156 33.39 -7.08 -7.94
CA GLY A 156 34.09 -8.21 -8.56
C GLY A 156 35.13 -7.78 -9.58
N TYR A 157 34.88 -6.70 -10.34
CA TYR A 157 35.84 -6.16 -11.29
C TYR A 157 37.13 -5.66 -10.60
N THR A 158 37.03 -5.11 -9.39
CA THR A 158 38.18 -4.71 -8.58
C THR A 158 39.07 -5.90 -8.21
N ASP A 159 38.48 -7.06 -7.99
CA ASP A 159 39.17 -8.26 -7.50
C ASP A 159 39.64 -9.17 -8.65
N SER A 160 38.92 -9.22 -9.78
CA SER A 160 39.13 -10.22 -10.85
C SER A 160 38.94 -9.69 -12.28
N ASP A 161 39.02 -8.38 -12.49
CA ASP A 161 38.95 -7.72 -13.78
C ASP A 161 37.76 -8.20 -14.64
N MET A 162 37.98 -8.44 -15.94
CA MET A 162 36.94 -8.87 -16.90
C MET A 162 36.24 -10.18 -16.53
N THR A 163 36.87 -11.03 -15.72
CA THR A 163 36.23 -12.30 -15.31
C THR A 163 34.87 -12.05 -14.62
N ALA A 164 34.81 -11.05 -13.73
CA ALA A 164 33.56 -10.70 -13.04
C ALA A 164 32.47 -10.24 -14.00
N TYR A 165 32.81 -9.60 -15.11
CA TYR A 165 31.84 -9.22 -16.13
C TYR A 165 31.40 -10.40 -17.00
N VAL A 166 32.32 -11.28 -17.36
CA VAL A 166 32.05 -12.47 -18.17
C VAL A 166 31.09 -13.44 -17.45
N ASP A 167 31.19 -13.53 -16.13
CA ASP A 167 30.26 -14.34 -15.32
C ASP A 167 28.80 -13.86 -15.37
N LEU A 168 28.57 -12.60 -15.77
CA LEU A 168 27.23 -12.04 -15.98
C LEU A 168 26.66 -12.38 -17.37
N GLN A 169 27.50 -12.64 -18.36
CA GLN A 169 27.09 -12.93 -19.74
C GLN A 169 26.56 -14.37 -19.92
#